data_4490656b926d20a399d0d4d8e19f364f
#
_entry.id   4490656b926d20a399d0d4d8e19f364f
#
_cell.length_a   1.000
_cell.length_b   1.000
_cell.length_c   1.000
_cell.angle_alpha   90.00
_cell.angle_beta   90.00
_cell.angle_gamma   90.00
#
_symmetry.space_group_name_H-M   'P 1'
#
loop_
_entity.id
_entity.type
_entity.pdbx_description
1 polymer ?
#
loop_
_entity_poly.entity_id
_entity_poly.type
_entity_poly.pdbx_seq_one_letter_code
_entity_poly.pdbx_strand_id
1 'polypeptide(L)'
;METIDRISSNTQFGQRNLIDGSASRSGVADDADVTVVDTGNSAPDGSFAIEVTAAATQATTTATAQSGNLAAAETLNINGTNITLEAGLDRQGVQDRINEFSSQTGVVAEEDGGATVLRTNDFGSDAQLDVVSNVAAGATSSGFGTAAISETGTDIEGTIGGNAATGNGATLTGSAGETEGLAVQIAADSTDPTQTVTGAQGSVEITDNSLVFQIGANQGQTVNISIDSVASAGLGAGVQDNGFANLSEIDVTSAQGSQDALGVIDAAISEVSNLRGTLGAFQGTTLESTANNLRTTLENTVNAESVIRDTDFAEEISNFTNSQVQVQAGTSVLSSANQTSQLILSLLG
;
A
#
# COMPACT_ATOMS: atom_id res chain seq x y z
N MET A 1 -4.54 3.85 -22.53
CA MET A 1 -3.51 3.02 -21.90
C MET A 1 -2.10 3.40 -22.39
N GLU A 2 -1.78 3.37 -23.69
CA GLU A 2 -0.43 3.65 -24.25
C GLU A 2 0.26 4.93 -23.71
N THR A 3 -0.50 5.98 -23.42
CA THR A 3 0.10 7.22 -22.87
C THR A 3 0.56 7.04 -21.43
N ILE A 4 -0.20 6.31 -20.63
CA ILE A 4 0.16 6.00 -19.23
C ILE A 4 1.41 5.12 -19.22
N ASP A 5 1.43 4.06 -20.03
CA ASP A 5 2.56 3.13 -20.11
C ASP A 5 3.83 3.82 -20.61
N ARG A 6 3.68 4.75 -21.57
CA ARG A 6 4.81 5.56 -22.06
C ARG A 6 5.32 6.52 -20.99
N ILE A 7 4.47 7.12 -20.19
CA ILE A 7 4.89 7.97 -19.07
C ILE A 7 5.59 7.12 -18.02
N SER A 8 5.03 5.97 -17.67
CA SER A 8 5.59 5.03 -16.72
C SER A 8 7.00 4.58 -17.14
N SER A 9 7.18 4.15 -18.39
CA SER A 9 8.46 3.64 -18.88
C SER A 9 9.52 4.71 -19.16
N ASN A 10 9.13 5.98 -19.38
CA ASN A 10 10.06 7.07 -19.72
C ASN A 10 10.39 7.97 -18.52
N THR A 11 9.69 7.84 -17.40
CA THR A 11 10.01 8.62 -16.19
C THR A 11 11.18 7.98 -15.45
N GLN A 12 12.38 8.58 -15.64
CA GLN A 12 13.62 8.03 -15.08
C GLN A 12 14.47 9.10 -14.40
N PHE A 13 15.29 8.68 -13.46
CA PHE A 13 16.36 9.45 -12.86
C PHE A 13 17.69 8.75 -13.09
N GLY A 14 18.53 9.35 -13.92
CA GLY A 14 19.77 8.69 -14.40
C GLY A 14 19.43 7.53 -15.33
N GLN A 15 19.71 6.30 -14.91
CA GLN A 15 19.41 5.07 -15.66
C GLN A 15 18.31 4.22 -14.98
N ARG A 16 17.71 4.72 -13.91
CA ARG A 16 16.68 3.99 -13.15
C ARG A 16 15.33 4.59 -13.43
N ASN A 17 14.40 3.76 -13.84
CA ASN A 17 12.98 4.12 -13.92
C ASN A 17 12.44 4.32 -12.51
N LEU A 18 11.46 5.21 -12.37
CA LEU A 18 10.93 5.58 -11.07
C LEU A 18 9.52 5.07 -10.81
N ILE A 19 8.70 4.95 -11.87
CA ILE A 19 7.27 4.70 -11.74
C ILE A 19 6.79 3.54 -12.63
N ASP A 20 7.69 2.67 -13.05
CA ASP A 20 7.38 1.45 -13.80
C ASP A 20 7.30 0.19 -12.90
N GLY A 21 7.43 0.38 -11.58
CA GLY A 21 7.46 -0.68 -10.59
C GLY A 21 8.88 -1.19 -10.26
N SER A 22 9.91 -0.79 -11.00
CA SER A 22 11.30 -1.21 -10.71
C SER A 22 11.89 -0.57 -9.45
N ALA A 23 11.23 0.46 -8.92
CA ALA A 23 11.58 1.14 -7.67
C ALA A 23 10.59 0.83 -6.55
N SER A 24 9.76 -0.21 -6.70
CA SER A 24 8.81 -0.66 -5.70
C SER A 24 9.33 -1.85 -4.90
N ARG A 25 8.64 -2.11 -3.81
CA ARG A 25 8.65 -3.44 -3.20
C ARG A 25 7.81 -4.37 -4.05
N SER A 26 8.28 -5.57 -4.24
CA SER A 26 7.53 -6.62 -4.91
C SER A 26 7.38 -7.82 -3.98
N GLY A 27 6.19 -8.39 -3.95
CA GLY A 27 5.88 -9.63 -3.29
C GLY A 27 5.47 -10.67 -4.33
N VAL A 28 6.03 -11.85 -4.24
CA VAL A 28 5.66 -12.97 -5.09
C VAL A 28 5.30 -14.15 -4.20
N ALA A 29 4.09 -14.67 -4.35
CA ALA A 29 3.67 -15.89 -3.69
C ALA A 29 4.17 -17.11 -4.48
N ASP A 30 4.59 -18.15 -3.79
CA ASP A 30 4.98 -19.43 -4.38
C ASP A 30 3.79 -20.40 -4.52
N ASP A 31 2.65 -20.07 -3.93
CA ASP A 31 1.39 -20.81 -4.03
C ASP A 31 0.40 -20.04 -4.94
N ALA A 32 -0.32 -20.78 -5.79
CA ALA A 32 -1.30 -20.21 -6.71
C ALA A 32 -2.58 -19.72 -6.01
N ASP A 33 -2.85 -20.22 -4.81
CA ASP A 33 -4.01 -19.83 -4.00
C ASP A 33 -3.76 -18.57 -3.17
N VAL A 34 -2.55 -18.00 -3.26
CA VAL A 34 -2.15 -16.77 -2.57
C VAL A 34 -1.85 -15.66 -3.57
N THR A 35 -2.54 -14.54 -3.40
CA THR A 35 -2.27 -13.32 -4.16
C THR A 35 -1.77 -12.22 -3.21
N VAL A 36 -0.62 -11.62 -3.51
CA VAL A 36 -0.10 -10.50 -2.72
C VAL A 36 -0.87 -9.23 -3.09
N VAL A 37 -1.55 -8.65 -2.11
CA VAL A 37 -2.34 -7.42 -2.26
C VAL A 37 -1.50 -6.19 -1.91
N ASP A 38 -0.74 -6.26 -0.82
CA ASP A 38 0.14 -5.18 -0.37
C ASP A 38 1.41 -5.79 0.25
N THR A 39 2.56 -5.23 -0.05
CA THR A 39 3.85 -5.69 0.50
C THR A 39 4.19 -5.05 1.85
N GLY A 40 3.36 -4.10 2.32
CA GLY A 40 3.64 -3.31 3.51
C GLY A 40 4.91 -2.47 3.41
N ASN A 41 5.14 -1.64 4.41
CA ASN A 41 6.34 -0.80 4.46
C ASN A 41 7.43 -1.36 5.39
N SER A 42 7.11 -2.36 6.19
CA SER A 42 7.97 -2.89 7.26
C SER A 42 8.67 -4.19 6.91
N ALA A 43 8.14 -4.96 5.95
CA ALA A 43 8.69 -6.26 5.57
C ALA A 43 10.10 -6.12 4.97
N PRO A 44 11.16 -6.71 5.55
CA PRO A 44 12.48 -6.79 4.92
C PRO A 44 12.47 -7.77 3.73
N ASP A 45 13.57 -7.75 2.96
CA ASP A 45 13.80 -8.81 1.98
C ASP A 45 13.78 -10.18 2.67
N GLY A 46 13.01 -11.10 2.12
CA GLY A 46 12.90 -12.45 2.68
C GLY A 46 11.61 -13.17 2.32
N SER A 47 11.49 -14.37 2.83
CA SER A 47 10.35 -15.25 2.60
C SER A 47 9.50 -15.36 3.87
N PHE A 48 8.21 -15.12 3.76
CA PHE A 48 7.24 -15.13 4.84
C PHE A 48 6.21 -16.24 4.60
N ALA A 49 6.22 -17.27 5.43
CA ALA A 49 5.26 -18.38 5.35
C ALA A 49 3.85 -17.88 5.67
N ILE A 50 2.87 -18.36 4.90
CA ILE A 50 1.45 -18.07 5.08
C ILE A 50 0.77 -19.31 5.66
N GLU A 51 0.05 -19.17 6.76
CA GLU A 51 -0.73 -20.22 7.37
C GLU A 51 -2.14 -19.71 7.70
N VAL A 52 -3.15 -20.36 7.12
CA VAL A 52 -4.57 -20.07 7.37
C VAL A 52 -5.07 -21.02 8.44
N THR A 53 -5.44 -20.50 9.60
CA THR A 53 -5.92 -21.27 10.75
C THR A 53 -7.44 -21.45 10.75
N ALA A 54 -8.19 -20.48 10.21
CA ALA A 54 -9.62 -20.58 9.95
C ALA A 54 -9.95 -19.96 8.59
N ALA A 55 -10.76 -20.65 7.78
CA ALA A 55 -11.18 -20.16 6.49
C ALA A 55 -12.12 -18.95 6.62
N ALA A 56 -12.03 -18.02 5.67
CA ALA A 56 -13.12 -17.10 5.44
C ALA A 56 -14.31 -17.88 4.83
N THR A 57 -15.53 -17.49 5.18
CA THR A 57 -16.74 -18.07 4.59
C THR A 57 -17.63 -17.02 3.99
N GLN A 58 -18.38 -17.42 2.96
CA GLN A 58 -19.50 -16.64 2.44
C GLN A 58 -20.73 -16.82 3.32
N ALA A 59 -21.65 -15.85 3.33
CA ALA A 59 -22.97 -16.05 3.89
C ALA A 59 -23.77 -16.91 2.91
N THR A 60 -24.36 -18.01 3.42
CA THR A 60 -25.11 -18.96 2.60
C THR A 60 -26.45 -19.31 3.23
N THR A 61 -27.49 -19.50 2.42
CA THR A 61 -28.78 -20.05 2.87
C THR A 61 -29.40 -20.93 1.81
N THR A 62 -30.06 -21.99 2.25
CA THR A 62 -30.65 -22.96 1.36
C THR A 62 -32.19 -22.90 1.48
N ALA A 63 -32.87 -22.70 0.36
CA ALA A 63 -34.30 -22.71 0.26
C ALA A 63 -34.89 -24.11 0.48
N THR A 64 -36.18 -24.20 0.80
CA THR A 64 -36.91 -25.47 0.69
C THR A 64 -36.89 -25.94 -0.77
N ALA A 65 -36.62 -27.22 -0.99
CA ALA A 65 -36.52 -27.79 -2.34
C ALA A 65 -37.81 -27.54 -3.15
N GLN A 66 -37.61 -26.99 -4.36
CA GLN A 66 -38.68 -26.76 -5.31
C GLN A 66 -38.85 -28.00 -6.21
N SER A 67 -40.01 -28.60 -6.17
CA SER A 67 -40.35 -29.78 -6.99
C SER A 67 -41.39 -29.54 -8.08
N GLY A 68 -41.94 -28.33 -8.14
CA GLY A 68 -42.86 -27.88 -9.19
C GLY A 68 -42.64 -26.42 -9.53
N ASN A 69 -43.28 -25.94 -10.59
CA ASN A 69 -43.18 -24.52 -10.97
C ASN A 69 -43.88 -23.63 -9.95
N LEU A 70 -43.50 -22.36 -9.88
CA LEU A 70 -44.15 -21.37 -9.00
C LEU A 70 -45.66 -21.32 -9.28
N ALA A 71 -46.43 -21.55 -8.22
CA ALA A 71 -47.90 -21.57 -8.31
C ALA A 71 -48.49 -20.17 -8.51
N ALA A 72 -47.83 -19.14 -8.05
CA ALA A 72 -48.21 -17.73 -8.15
C ALA A 72 -46.95 -16.85 -8.32
N ALA A 73 -47.15 -15.60 -8.75
CA ALA A 73 -46.08 -14.62 -8.74
C ALA A 73 -45.61 -14.35 -7.30
N GLU A 74 -44.33 -14.21 -7.10
CA GLU A 74 -43.68 -14.05 -5.82
C GLU A 74 -42.74 -12.85 -5.85
N THR A 75 -42.63 -12.11 -4.77
CA THR A 75 -41.67 -11.06 -4.60
C THR A 75 -40.66 -11.49 -3.55
N LEU A 76 -39.43 -11.63 -3.95
CA LEU A 76 -38.30 -11.97 -3.10
C LEU A 76 -37.52 -10.68 -2.83
N ASN A 77 -37.30 -10.35 -1.55
CA ASN A 77 -36.39 -9.26 -1.19
C ASN A 77 -35.06 -9.87 -0.76
N ILE A 78 -33.99 -9.48 -1.45
CA ILE A 78 -32.60 -9.89 -1.15
C ILE A 78 -31.79 -8.63 -0.92
N ASN A 79 -31.19 -8.48 0.25
CA ASN A 79 -30.38 -7.32 0.65
C ASN A 79 -31.05 -5.97 0.32
N GLY A 80 -32.36 -5.88 0.58
CA GLY A 80 -33.15 -4.67 0.32
C GLY A 80 -33.65 -4.51 -1.13
N THR A 81 -33.21 -5.35 -2.07
CA THR A 81 -33.64 -5.33 -3.48
C THR A 81 -34.83 -6.25 -3.69
N ASN A 82 -35.90 -5.72 -4.27
CA ASN A 82 -37.09 -6.51 -4.59
C ASN A 82 -36.99 -7.14 -5.98
N ILE A 83 -37.03 -8.47 -6.03
CA ILE A 83 -37.02 -9.27 -7.25
C ILE A 83 -38.35 -9.90 -7.45
N THR A 84 -39.02 -9.63 -8.58
CA THR A 84 -40.28 -10.25 -8.92
C THR A 84 -40.02 -11.52 -9.71
N LEU A 85 -40.59 -12.63 -9.20
CA LEU A 85 -40.59 -13.94 -9.81
C LEU A 85 -41.99 -14.21 -10.38
N GLU A 86 -42.06 -14.45 -11.67
CA GLU A 86 -43.36 -14.70 -12.34
C GLU A 86 -43.90 -16.10 -12.01
N ALA A 87 -45.23 -16.26 -12.02
CA ALA A 87 -45.87 -17.56 -11.87
C ALA A 87 -45.44 -18.50 -13.02
N GLY A 88 -45.23 -19.75 -12.70
CA GLY A 88 -44.85 -20.76 -13.70
C GLY A 88 -43.31 -20.94 -13.91
N LEU A 89 -42.48 -20.13 -13.25
CA LEU A 89 -41.05 -20.37 -13.26
C LEU A 89 -40.70 -21.70 -12.59
N ASP A 90 -39.85 -22.47 -13.23
CA ASP A 90 -39.18 -23.60 -12.60
C ASP A 90 -38.01 -23.10 -11.73
N ARG A 91 -37.31 -24.02 -11.06
CA ARG A 91 -36.20 -23.67 -10.19
C ARG A 91 -35.06 -22.93 -10.94
N GLN A 92 -34.70 -23.40 -12.16
CA GLN A 92 -33.68 -22.75 -12.96
C GLN A 92 -34.08 -21.30 -13.30
N GLY A 93 -35.35 -21.09 -13.70
CA GLY A 93 -35.87 -19.75 -14.00
C GLY A 93 -35.87 -18.83 -12.77
N VAL A 94 -36.07 -19.38 -11.56
CA VAL A 94 -35.93 -18.63 -10.29
C VAL A 94 -34.48 -18.23 -10.08
N GLN A 95 -33.56 -19.14 -10.22
CA GLN A 95 -32.09 -18.87 -10.09
C GLN A 95 -31.63 -17.86 -11.12
N ASP A 96 -31.95 -18.04 -12.38
CA ASP A 96 -31.60 -17.12 -13.47
C ASP A 96 -32.14 -15.71 -13.16
N ARG A 97 -33.38 -15.61 -12.67
CA ARG A 97 -33.98 -14.32 -12.32
C ARG A 97 -33.29 -13.64 -11.14
N ILE A 98 -32.85 -14.39 -10.12
CA ILE A 98 -32.09 -13.86 -8.99
C ILE A 98 -30.72 -13.38 -9.49
N ASN A 99 -30.04 -14.18 -10.32
CA ASN A 99 -28.73 -13.89 -10.83
C ASN A 99 -28.67 -12.67 -11.76
N GLU A 100 -29.80 -12.29 -12.40
CA GLU A 100 -29.90 -11.01 -13.13
C GLU A 100 -29.67 -9.77 -12.21
N PHE A 101 -29.89 -9.93 -10.89
CA PHE A 101 -29.71 -8.89 -9.89
C PHE A 101 -28.46 -9.09 -9.01
N SER A 102 -27.58 -10.03 -9.36
CA SER A 102 -26.42 -10.37 -8.53
C SER A 102 -25.52 -9.15 -8.27
N SER A 103 -25.29 -8.30 -9.25
CA SER A 103 -24.50 -7.06 -9.11
C SER A 103 -25.15 -6.01 -8.19
N GLN A 104 -26.48 -6.09 -7.96
CA GLN A 104 -27.21 -5.15 -7.07
C GLN A 104 -27.36 -5.71 -5.67
N THR A 105 -27.47 -7.03 -5.55
CA THR A 105 -27.70 -7.73 -4.28
C THR A 105 -26.41 -8.23 -3.64
N GLY A 106 -25.33 -8.40 -4.42
CA GLY A 106 -24.10 -9.08 -3.99
C GLY A 106 -24.29 -10.58 -3.73
N VAL A 107 -25.37 -11.18 -4.32
CA VAL A 107 -25.78 -12.56 -4.05
C VAL A 107 -25.95 -13.33 -5.34
N VAL A 108 -25.50 -14.58 -5.34
CA VAL A 108 -25.66 -15.53 -6.44
C VAL A 108 -26.58 -16.68 -5.99
N ALA A 109 -27.40 -17.15 -6.91
CA ALA A 109 -28.28 -18.31 -6.70
C ALA A 109 -27.72 -19.51 -7.48
N GLU A 110 -27.55 -20.62 -6.79
CA GLU A 110 -27.06 -21.89 -7.34
C GLU A 110 -27.98 -23.04 -6.98
N GLU A 111 -27.79 -24.20 -7.59
CA GLU A 111 -28.52 -25.40 -7.26
C GLU A 111 -27.72 -26.32 -6.35
N ASP A 112 -28.33 -26.76 -5.27
CA ASP A 112 -27.85 -27.89 -4.49
C ASP A 112 -28.97 -28.78 -4.04
N GLY A 113 -28.89 -30.09 -4.39
CA GLY A 113 -29.83 -31.10 -3.93
C GLY A 113 -31.30 -30.88 -4.29
N GLY A 114 -31.61 -30.12 -5.35
CA GLY A 114 -32.96 -29.77 -5.75
C GLY A 114 -33.53 -28.52 -5.08
N ALA A 115 -32.72 -27.82 -4.29
CA ALA A 115 -33.02 -26.54 -3.69
C ALA A 115 -32.25 -25.41 -4.36
N THR A 116 -32.70 -24.18 -4.22
CA THR A 116 -31.92 -22.99 -4.54
C THR A 116 -31.09 -22.61 -3.32
N VAL A 117 -29.81 -22.49 -3.49
CA VAL A 117 -28.88 -21.97 -2.48
C VAL A 117 -28.50 -20.56 -2.89
N LEU A 118 -28.64 -19.61 -1.96
CA LEU A 118 -28.10 -18.28 -2.11
C LEU A 118 -26.77 -18.20 -1.37
N ARG A 119 -25.79 -17.56 -1.98
CA ARG A 119 -24.50 -17.22 -1.35
C ARG A 119 -24.10 -15.80 -1.71
N THR A 120 -23.38 -15.15 -0.81
CA THR A 120 -22.78 -13.85 -1.12
C THR A 120 -21.59 -14.04 -2.07
N ASN A 121 -21.31 -13.02 -2.88
CA ASN A 121 -20.10 -13.02 -3.71
C ASN A 121 -18.85 -12.88 -2.83
N ASP A 122 -18.95 -12.00 -1.83
CA ASP A 122 -17.85 -11.70 -0.94
C ASP A 122 -17.76 -12.68 0.24
N PHE A 123 -16.54 -12.84 0.76
CA PHE A 123 -16.25 -13.54 2.00
C PHE A 123 -16.25 -12.57 3.18
N GLY A 124 -16.44 -13.11 4.39
CA GLY A 124 -16.17 -12.37 5.62
C GLY A 124 -17.40 -11.88 6.35
N SER A 125 -17.15 -11.24 7.47
CA SER A 125 -18.19 -10.76 8.39
C SER A 125 -19.01 -9.59 7.83
N ASP A 126 -18.49 -8.89 6.82
CA ASP A 126 -19.19 -7.82 6.11
C ASP A 126 -20.13 -8.36 5.01
N ALA A 127 -19.96 -9.63 4.61
CA ALA A 127 -20.80 -10.30 3.64
C ALA A 127 -22.12 -10.70 4.28
N GLN A 128 -23.16 -9.88 4.10
CA GLN A 128 -24.51 -10.10 4.64
C GLN A 128 -25.46 -10.66 3.59
N LEU A 129 -26.26 -11.61 3.98
CA LEU A 129 -27.32 -12.20 3.18
C LEU A 129 -28.66 -12.12 3.94
N ASP A 130 -29.46 -11.13 3.58
CA ASP A 130 -30.82 -10.99 4.08
C ASP A 130 -31.80 -11.39 2.99
N VAL A 131 -32.67 -12.37 3.27
CA VAL A 131 -33.66 -12.81 2.31
C VAL A 131 -35.05 -13.01 2.96
N VAL A 132 -36.09 -12.55 2.28
CA VAL A 132 -37.47 -12.77 2.67
C VAL A 132 -38.34 -12.80 1.43
N SER A 133 -39.34 -13.69 1.43
CA SER A 133 -40.38 -13.77 0.41
C SER A 133 -41.74 -13.31 0.92
N ASN A 134 -42.62 -12.89 0.03
CA ASN A 134 -44.03 -12.66 0.34
C ASN A 134 -44.87 -13.93 0.27
N VAL A 135 -44.30 -15.08 -0.08
CA VAL A 135 -44.94 -16.40 -0.19
C VAL A 135 -44.30 -17.37 0.79
N ALA A 136 -45.14 -18.21 1.43
CA ALA A 136 -44.63 -19.22 2.35
C ALA A 136 -43.76 -20.27 1.63
N ALA A 137 -42.71 -20.74 2.31
CA ALA A 137 -41.84 -21.77 1.78
C ALA A 137 -42.61 -23.06 1.43
N GLY A 138 -42.34 -23.60 0.24
CA GLY A 138 -43.01 -24.81 -0.23
C GLY A 138 -42.48 -25.30 -1.57
N ALA A 139 -42.93 -26.46 -1.98
CA ALA A 139 -42.47 -27.12 -3.22
C ALA A 139 -42.82 -26.37 -4.53
N THR A 140 -43.74 -25.41 -4.47
CA THR A 140 -44.22 -24.59 -5.61
C THR A 140 -44.02 -23.08 -5.36
N SER A 141 -43.05 -22.71 -4.52
CA SER A 141 -42.59 -21.34 -4.28
C SER A 141 -41.06 -21.29 -4.45
N SER A 142 -40.43 -20.11 -4.30
CA SER A 142 -38.99 -19.98 -4.28
C SER A 142 -38.30 -20.75 -3.15
N GLY A 143 -39.07 -21.11 -2.12
CA GLY A 143 -38.64 -21.90 -0.98
C GLY A 143 -38.07 -21.10 0.20
N PHE A 144 -37.90 -19.77 0.09
CA PHE A 144 -37.32 -18.95 1.17
C PHE A 144 -38.30 -18.59 2.27
N GLY A 145 -39.60 -18.42 1.92
CA GLY A 145 -40.66 -18.19 2.90
C GLY A 145 -40.76 -16.75 3.40
N THR A 146 -41.78 -16.54 4.28
CA THR A 146 -42.17 -15.21 4.78
C THR A 146 -41.45 -14.77 6.06
N ALA A 147 -40.62 -15.62 6.64
CA ALA A 147 -39.74 -15.26 7.74
C ALA A 147 -38.42 -14.71 7.14
N ALA A 148 -37.98 -13.58 7.62
CA ALA A 148 -36.69 -13.06 7.21
C ALA A 148 -35.56 -14.00 7.68
N ILE A 149 -34.65 -14.33 6.77
CA ILE A 149 -33.42 -15.09 7.01
C ILE A 149 -32.29 -14.09 6.92
N SER A 150 -31.42 -14.09 7.90
CA SER A 150 -30.23 -13.22 7.91
C SER A 150 -29.01 -14.07 8.29
N GLU A 151 -28.05 -14.12 7.38
CA GLU A 151 -26.81 -14.89 7.53
C GLU A 151 -25.62 -13.96 7.25
N THR A 152 -24.47 -14.25 7.87
CA THR A 152 -23.22 -13.53 7.64
C THR A 152 -22.08 -14.51 7.43
N GLY A 153 -21.11 -14.12 6.62
CA GLY A 153 -19.86 -14.87 6.50
C GLY A 153 -18.94 -14.67 7.71
N THR A 154 -17.77 -15.26 7.65
CA THR A 154 -16.71 -15.12 8.66
C THR A 154 -15.41 -14.71 8.00
N ASP A 155 -14.63 -13.87 8.68
CA ASP A 155 -13.33 -13.45 8.20
C ASP A 155 -12.28 -14.57 8.34
N ILE A 156 -11.28 -14.53 7.49
CA ILE A 156 -10.13 -15.42 7.54
C ILE A 156 -9.31 -15.20 8.82
N GLU A 157 -8.77 -16.26 9.40
CA GLU A 157 -7.77 -16.16 10.48
C GLU A 157 -6.48 -16.88 10.09
N GLY A 158 -5.34 -16.31 10.45
CA GLY A 158 -4.07 -16.91 10.09
C GLY A 158 -2.85 -16.14 10.59
N THR A 159 -1.70 -16.57 10.10
CA THR A 159 -0.40 -15.96 10.41
C THR A 159 0.40 -15.70 9.14
N ILE A 160 1.20 -14.65 9.18
CA ILE A 160 2.18 -14.31 8.14
C ILE A 160 3.55 -14.27 8.78
N GLY A 161 4.49 -15.10 8.30
CA GLY A 161 5.83 -15.20 8.88
C GLY A 161 5.82 -15.65 10.34
N GLY A 162 4.78 -16.40 10.78
CA GLY A 162 4.59 -16.84 12.16
C GLY A 162 4.02 -15.76 13.09
N ASN A 163 3.77 -14.54 12.61
CA ASN A 163 3.11 -13.47 13.36
C ASN A 163 1.61 -13.50 13.08
N ALA A 164 0.80 -13.14 14.08
CA ALA A 164 -0.64 -13.04 13.91
C ALA A 164 -0.99 -11.99 12.84
N ALA A 165 -1.95 -12.33 11.99
CA ALA A 165 -2.50 -11.43 10.99
C ALA A 165 -3.97 -11.12 11.31
N THR A 166 -4.44 -9.98 10.85
CA THR A 166 -5.85 -9.60 10.94
C THR A 166 -6.56 -9.97 9.64
N GLY A 167 -7.64 -10.72 9.75
CA GLY A 167 -8.49 -11.09 8.62
C GLY A 167 -9.53 -10.02 8.31
N ASN A 168 -9.80 -9.81 7.04
CA ASN A 168 -10.95 -9.09 6.52
C ASN A 168 -11.39 -9.79 5.23
N GLY A 169 -12.55 -10.42 5.25
CA GLY A 169 -12.96 -11.31 4.17
C GLY A 169 -11.93 -12.41 3.95
N ALA A 170 -11.47 -12.58 2.72
CA ALA A 170 -10.44 -13.53 2.31
C ALA A 170 -9.01 -12.97 2.42
N THR A 171 -8.82 -11.76 2.97
CA THR A 171 -7.52 -11.08 3.04
C THR A 171 -6.94 -11.15 4.44
N LEU A 172 -5.72 -11.66 4.57
CA LEU A 172 -4.89 -11.60 5.77
C LEU A 172 -3.94 -10.41 5.69
N THR A 173 -3.92 -9.56 6.73
CA THR A 173 -2.99 -8.43 6.84
C THR A 173 -2.14 -8.60 8.10
N GLY A 174 -0.84 -8.59 7.95
CA GLY A 174 0.11 -8.64 9.05
C GLY A 174 -0.08 -7.44 9.99
N SER A 175 -0.26 -7.71 11.28
CA SER A 175 -0.63 -6.70 12.27
C SER A 175 0.54 -6.16 13.09
N ALA A 176 1.72 -6.76 12.99
CA ALA A 176 2.88 -6.37 13.79
C ALA A 176 4.21 -6.87 13.23
N GLY A 177 5.30 -6.21 13.65
CA GLY A 177 6.68 -6.64 13.38
C GLY A 177 7.09 -6.49 11.93
N GLU A 178 7.89 -7.44 11.45
CA GLU A 178 8.42 -7.43 10.08
C GLU A 178 7.34 -7.63 9.00
N THR A 179 6.17 -8.12 9.38
CA THR A 179 5.05 -8.39 8.46
C THR A 179 3.96 -7.34 8.52
N GLU A 180 4.15 -6.25 9.29
CA GLU A 180 3.15 -5.18 9.43
C GLU A 180 2.82 -4.55 8.09
N GLY A 181 1.53 -4.60 7.72
CA GLY A 181 1.01 -4.08 6.47
C GLY A 181 1.16 -5.02 5.27
N LEU A 182 1.87 -6.16 5.39
CA LEU A 182 1.87 -7.19 4.34
C LEU A 182 0.47 -7.81 4.27
N ALA A 183 -0.20 -7.67 3.14
CA ALA A 183 -1.55 -8.17 2.92
C ALA A 183 -1.55 -9.21 1.79
N VAL A 184 -2.17 -10.34 2.07
CA VAL A 184 -2.34 -11.43 1.11
C VAL A 184 -3.81 -11.85 1.05
N GLN A 185 -4.30 -12.07 -0.15
CA GLN A 185 -5.63 -12.61 -0.40
C GLN A 185 -5.52 -14.11 -0.66
N ILE A 186 -6.38 -14.87 -0.03
CA ILE A 186 -6.45 -16.33 -0.16
C ILE A 186 -7.61 -16.71 -1.06
N ALA A 187 -7.35 -17.59 -2.01
CA ALA A 187 -8.36 -18.05 -2.97
C ALA A 187 -9.45 -18.89 -2.29
N ALA A 188 -10.59 -18.99 -2.97
CA ALA A 188 -11.64 -19.94 -2.61
C ALA A 188 -11.14 -21.38 -2.74
N ASP A 189 -11.60 -22.27 -1.86
CA ASP A 189 -11.31 -23.71 -1.95
C ASP A 189 -11.99 -24.29 -3.21
N SER A 190 -11.21 -24.95 -4.06
CA SER A 190 -11.71 -25.55 -5.31
C SER A 190 -12.74 -26.67 -5.08
N THR A 191 -12.79 -27.23 -3.87
CA THR A 191 -13.72 -28.30 -3.47
C THR A 191 -14.95 -27.76 -2.77
N ASP A 192 -14.84 -26.60 -2.12
CA ASP A 192 -15.93 -25.88 -1.47
C ASP A 192 -15.76 -24.37 -1.70
N PRO A 193 -16.32 -23.83 -2.79
CA PRO A 193 -16.12 -22.43 -3.15
C PRO A 193 -16.78 -21.43 -2.18
N THR A 194 -17.51 -21.91 -1.17
CA THR A 194 -18.12 -21.05 -0.13
C THR A 194 -17.17 -20.69 1.01
N GLN A 195 -15.94 -21.22 0.97
CA GLN A 195 -14.88 -20.95 1.93
C GLN A 195 -13.53 -20.80 1.25
N THR A 196 -12.56 -20.16 1.92
CA THR A 196 -11.18 -20.12 1.45
C THR A 196 -10.42 -21.39 1.81
N VAL A 197 -9.29 -21.64 1.14
CA VAL A 197 -8.39 -22.75 1.51
C VAL A 197 -7.80 -22.54 2.91
N THR A 198 -7.47 -23.65 3.60
CA THR A 198 -6.90 -23.64 4.96
C THR A 198 -5.55 -24.36 5.01
N GLY A 199 -4.81 -24.15 6.10
CA GLY A 199 -3.51 -24.77 6.33
C GLY A 199 -2.36 -23.92 5.81
N ALA A 200 -1.22 -24.57 5.54
CA ALA A 200 -0.05 -23.91 4.99
C ALA A 200 -0.28 -23.54 3.51
N GLN A 201 -0.16 -22.26 3.20
CA GLN A 201 -0.38 -21.68 1.87
C GLN A 201 0.96 -21.19 1.28
N GLY A 202 2.01 -21.98 1.42
CA GLY A 202 3.32 -21.62 0.89
C GLY A 202 3.94 -20.41 1.57
N SER A 203 4.63 -19.59 0.79
CA SER A 203 5.29 -18.38 1.27
C SER A 203 5.23 -17.24 0.27
N VAL A 204 5.33 -16.02 0.80
CA VAL A 204 5.50 -14.79 0.00
C VAL A 204 6.94 -14.34 0.11
N GLU A 205 7.62 -14.25 -1.04
CA GLU A 205 8.97 -13.67 -1.12
C GLU A 205 8.87 -12.17 -1.39
N ILE A 206 9.40 -11.37 -0.46
CA ILE A 206 9.47 -9.92 -0.58
C ILE A 206 10.85 -9.52 -1.07
N THR A 207 10.88 -8.69 -2.11
CA THR A 207 12.10 -8.04 -2.61
C THR A 207 11.91 -6.52 -2.53
N ASP A 208 12.78 -5.84 -1.77
CA ASP A 208 12.74 -4.39 -1.59
C ASP A 208 13.69 -3.69 -2.59
N ASN A 209 13.11 -3.18 -3.66
CA ASN A 209 13.81 -2.36 -4.65
C ASN A 209 13.58 -0.85 -4.44
N SER A 210 13.11 -0.44 -3.27
CA SER A 210 12.83 0.95 -2.96
C SER A 210 14.03 1.87 -3.16
N LEU A 211 13.76 3.16 -3.34
CA LEU A 211 14.81 4.17 -3.47
C LEU A 211 15.34 4.53 -2.08
N VAL A 212 16.67 4.46 -1.94
CA VAL A 212 17.36 4.79 -0.69
C VAL A 212 17.94 6.20 -0.78
N PHE A 213 17.52 7.08 0.13
CA PHE A 213 18.02 8.44 0.25
C PHE A 213 18.89 8.59 1.49
N GLN A 214 20.10 9.12 1.34
CA GLN A 214 20.93 9.51 2.48
C GLN A 214 20.40 10.84 3.04
N ILE A 215 19.91 10.82 4.28
CA ILE A 215 19.31 11.99 4.95
C ILE A 215 20.18 12.59 6.05
N GLY A 216 21.36 12.04 6.32
CA GLY A 216 22.25 12.52 7.36
C GLY A 216 23.71 12.42 7.00
N ALA A 217 24.58 13.00 7.86
CA ALA A 217 26.02 13.08 7.64
C ALA A 217 26.76 11.76 7.93
N ASN A 218 26.14 10.83 8.64
CA ASN A 218 26.76 9.57 9.04
C ASN A 218 26.27 8.41 8.16
N GLN A 219 27.10 7.40 8.04
CA GLN A 219 26.76 6.16 7.35
C GLN A 219 25.51 5.52 8.00
N GLY A 220 24.57 5.03 7.16
CA GLY A 220 23.35 4.37 7.62
C GLY A 220 22.21 5.31 8.01
N GLN A 221 22.41 6.64 7.93
CA GLN A 221 21.31 7.60 8.08
C GLN A 221 20.55 7.74 6.75
N THR A 222 19.81 6.69 6.42
CA THR A 222 19.05 6.58 5.17
C THR A 222 17.55 6.49 5.45
N VAL A 223 16.76 6.83 4.46
CA VAL A 223 15.32 6.59 4.40
C VAL A 223 15.00 5.96 3.05
N ASN A 224 14.12 4.98 3.06
CA ASN A 224 13.68 4.30 1.87
C ASN A 224 12.30 4.84 1.46
N ILE A 225 12.04 4.87 0.16
CA ILE A 225 10.71 5.13 -0.39
C ILE A 225 10.44 4.14 -1.51
N SER A 226 9.35 3.40 -1.39
CA SER A 226 8.79 2.56 -2.44
C SER A 226 7.95 3.43 -3.37
N ILE A 227 8.10 3.22 -4.67
CA ILE A 227 7.29 3.88 -5.69
C ILE A 227 6.66 2.80 -6.54
N ASP A 228 5.37 2.60 -6.35
CA ASP A 228 4.62 1.58 -7.04
C ASP A 228 4.44 1.89 -8.53
N SER A 229 4.16 0.86 -9.31
CA SER A 229 3.95 1.00 -10.75
C SER A 229 2.71 1.84 -11.04
N VAL A 230 2.87 2.82 -11.93
CA VAL A 230 1.73 3.52 -12.54
C VAL A 230 1.47 3.04 -13.98
N ALA A 231 2.03 1.92 -14.38
CA ALA A 231 1.71 1.29 -15.65
C ALA A 231 0.27 0.75 -15.63
N SER A 232 -0.39 0.74 -16.79
CA SER A 232 -1.79 0.31 -16.91
C SER A 232 -2.03 -1.13 -16.45
N ALA A 233 -1.04 -2.00 -16.56
CA ALA A 233 -1.09 -3.38 -16.08
C ALA A 233 -0.95 -3.53 -14.56
N GLY A 234 -0.49 -2.49 -13.86
CA GLY A 234 -0.35 -2.48 -12.39
C GLY A 234 -1.45 -1.70 -11.68
N LEU A 235 -2.14 -0.81 -12.39
CA LEU A 235 -3.16 0.06 -11.80
C LEU A 235 -4.54 -0.60 -11.80
N GLY A 236 -5.29 -0.36 -10.72
CA GLY A 236 -6.66 -0.85 -10.55
C GLY A 236 -6.73 -2.36 -10.35
N ALA A 237 -5.66 -2.97 -9.86
CA ALA A 237 -5.63 -4.39 -9.53
C ALA A 237 -6.38 -4.68 -8.20
N GLY A 238 -6.91 -5.91 -8.08
CA GLY A 238 -7.52 -6.38 -6.83
C GLY A 238 -8.93 -5.82 -6.55
N VAL A 239 -9.61 -5.25 -7.55
CA VAL A 239 -11.03 -4.88 -7.42
C VAL A 239 -11.85 -6.16 -7.37
N GLN A 240 -12.53 -6.39 -6.25
CA GLN A 240 -13.36 -7.56 -6.01
C GLN A 240 -14.55 -7.59 -6.99
N ASP A 241 -14.99 -8.78 -7.36
CA ASP A 241 -16.16 -9.03 -8.25
C ASP A 241 -16.11 -8.28 -9.59
N ASN A 242 -14.91 -8.06 -10.12
CA ASN A 242 -14.68 -7.32 -11.33
C ASN A 242 -14.18 -8.26 -12.44
N GLY A 243 -14.73 -8.12 -13.65
CA GLY A 243 -14.31 -8.91 -14.80
C GLY A 243 -12.91 -8.55 -15.35
N PHE A 244 -12.24 -7.55 -14.80
CA PHE A 244 -10.93 -7.07 -15.24
C PHE A 244 -9.92 -7.13 -14.09
N ALA A 245 -8.77 -7.71 -14.36
CA ALA A 245 -7.70 -7.80 -13.37
C ALA A 245 -6.97 -6.46 -13.13
N ASN A 246 -6.99 -5.54 -14.10
CA ASN A 246 -6.30 -4.25 -14.03
C ASN A 246 -6.78 -3.29 -15.13
N LEU A 247 -6.25 -2.06 -15.12
CA LEU A 247 -6.63 -1.00 -16.05
C LEU A 247 -6.34 -1.36 -17.53
N SER A 248 -5.35 -2.21 -17.84
CA SER A 248 -5.00 -2.57 -19.22
C SER A 248 -6.01 -3.50 -19.89
N GLU A 249 -6.82 -4.21 -19.10
CA GLU A 249 -7.77 -5.22 -19.57
C GLU A 249 -9.18 -4.69 -19.80
N ILE A 250 -9.43 -3.43 -19.47
CA ILE A 250 -10.76 -2.81 -19.59
C ILE A 250 -11.34 -2.96 -20.99
N ASP A 251 -12.54 -3.55 -21.04
CA ASP A 251 -13.40 -3.64 -22.22
C ASP A 251 -14.82 -3.10 -21.90
N VAL A 252 -15.23 -2.05 -22.58
CA VAL A 252 -16.52 -1.37 -22.39
C VAL A 252 -17.55 -1.75 -23.49
N THR A 253 -17.36 -2.88 -24.15
CA THR A 253 -18.27 -3.33 -25.22
C THR A 253 -19.58 -3.91 -24.68
N SER A 254 -19.65 -4.22 -23.38
CA SER A 254 -20.84 -4.71 -22.69
C SER A 254 -21.29 -3.77 -21.57
N ALA A 255 -22.54 -3.85 -21.14
CA ALA A 255 -23.06 -3.07 -20.02
C ALA A 255 -22.35 -3.45 -18.70
N GLN A 256 -22.11 -4.75 -18.46
CA GLN A 256 -21.35 -5.22 -17.30
C GLN A 256 -19.91 -4.74 -17.36
N GLY A 257 -19.21 -4.94 -18.47
CA GLY A 257 -17.83 -4.47 -18.65
C GLY A 257 -17.69 -2.95 -18.44
N SER A 258 -18.73 -2.17 -18.77
CA SER A 258 -18.71 -0.71 -18.51
C SER A 258 -18.83 -0.38 -17.02
N GLN A 259 -19.57 -1.17 -16.23
CA GLN A 259 -19.65 -1.01 -14.79
C GLN A 259 -18.36 -1.47 -14.11
N ASP A 260 -17.84 -2.61 -14.49
CA ASP A 260 -16.57 -3.16 -13.99
C ASP A 260 -15.41 -2.20 -14.28
N ALA A 261 -15.40 -1.61 -15.49
CA ALA A 261 -14.41 -0.59 -15.86
C ALA A 261 -14.40 0.63 -14.93
N LEU A 262 -15.58 1.08 -14.46
CA LEU A 262 -15.66 2.19 -13.50
C LEU A 262 -14.96 1.85 -12.19
N GLY A 263 -15.18 0.65 -11.65
CA GLY A 263 -14.52 0.18 -10.44
C GLY A 263 -12.99 0.19 -10.56
N VAL A 264 -12.47 -0.37 -11.65
CA VAL A 264 -11.01 -0.40 -11.93
C VAL A 264 -10.43 1.00 -12.12
N ILE A 265 -11.16 1.90 -12.81
CA ILE A 265 -10.73 3.29 -13.02
C ILE A 265 -10.70 4.05 -11.68
N ASP A 266 -11.72 3.91 -10.84
CA ASP A 266 -11.78 4.57 -9.53
C ASP A 266 -10.67 4.06 -8.60
N ALA A 267 -10.39 2.76 -8.61
CA ALA A 267 -9.25 2.18 -7.90
C ALA A 267 -7.92 2.76 -8.40
N ALA A 268 -7.70 2.78 -9.70
CA ALA A 268 -6.49 3.34 -10.31
C ALA A 268 -6.27 4.82 -9.96
N ILE A 269 -7.35 5.63 -9.97
CA ILE A 269 -7.28 7.05 -9.57
C ILE A 269 -6.91 7.16 -8.09
N SER A 270 -7.48 6.31 -7.24
CA SER A 270 -7.17 6.28 -5.81
C SER A 270 -5.73 5.89 -5.54
N GLU A 271 -5.21 4.88 -6.22
CA GLU A 271 -3.80 4.44 -6.13
C GLU A 271 -2.83 5.57 -6.52
N VAL A 272 -3.05 6.20 -7.67
CA VAL A 272 -2.22 7.33 -8.12
C VAL A 272 -2.32 8.51 -7.15
N SER A 273 -3.50 8.78 -6.60
CA SER A 273 -3.71 9.86 -5.62
C SER A 273 -2.98 9.57 -4.31
N ASN A 274 -3.03 8.33 -3.83
CA ASN A 274 -2.31 7.87 -2.64
C ASN A 274 -0.79 7.94 -2.85
N LEU A 275 -0.29 7.48 -4.00
CA LEU A 275 1.13 7.58 -4.36
C LEU A 275 1.61 9.03 -4.37
N ARG A 276 0.84 9.94 -4.98
CA ARG A 276 1.15 11.39 -4.96
C ARG A 276 1.13 11.96 -3.54
N GLY A 277 0.18 11.53 -2.70
CA GLY A 277 0.11 11.90 -1.29
C GLY A 277 1.35 11.47 -0.52
N THR A 278 1.75 10.21 -0.68
CA THR A 278 2.95 9.63 -0.04
C THR A 278 4.23 10.35 -0.47
N LEU A 279 4.40 10.58 -1.79
CA LEU A 279 5.54 11.32 -2.33
C LEU A 279 5.57 12.77 -1.85
N GLY A 280 4.41 13.44 -1.78
CA GLY A 280 4.28 14.81 -1.24
C GLY A 280 4.61 14.88 0.24
N ALA A 281 4.14 13.93 1.03
CA ALA A 281 4.48 13.82 2.45
C ALA A 281 5.98 13.56 2.65
N PHE A 282 6.56 12.64 1.88
CA PHE A 282 7.99 12.37 1.92
C PHE A 282 8.83 13.60 1.59
N GLN A 283 8.47 14.34 0.54
CA GLN A 283 9.14 15.58 0.18
C GLN A 283 9.06 16.60 1.33
N GLY A 284 7.86 16.91 1.84
CA GLY A 284 7.66 17.98 2.81
C GLY A 284 8.18 17.63 4.21
N THR A 285 7.88 16.41 4.71
CA THR A 285 8.24 16.04 6.08
C THR A 285 9.68 15.52 6.18
N THR A 286 10.17 14.78 5.19
CA THR A 286 11.47 14.12 5.27
C THR A 286 12.56 14.94 4.58
N LEU A 287 12.42 15.22 3.29
CA LEU A 287 13.50 15.87 2.53
C LEU A 287 13.69 17.34 2.91
N GLU A 288 12.59 18.13 3.01
CA GLU A 288 12.69 19.55 3.40
C GLU A 288 13.15 19.73 4.83
N SER A 289 12.63 18.93 5.77
CA SER A 289 13.06 18.93 7.16
C SER A 289 14.55 18.59 7.29
N THR A 290 14.99 17.54 6.57
CA THR A 290 16.40 17.14 6.54
C THR A 290 17.29 18.22 5.94
N ALA A 291 16.88 18.82 4.81
CA ALA A 291 17.64 19.91 4.18
C ALA A 291 17.81 21.11 5.14
N ASN A 292 16.76 21.46 5.90
CA ASN A 292 16.82 22.53 6.89
C ASN A 292 17.74 22.17 8.06
N ASN A 293 17.66 20.93 8.58
CA ASN A 293 18.55 20.45 9.65
C ASN A 293 20.02 20.44 9.19
N LEU A 294 20.31 19.99 7.96
CA LEU A 294 21.65 19.98 7.40
C LEU A 294 22.19 21.40 7.21
N ARG A 295 21.37 22.36 6.77
CA ARG A 295 21.75 23.78 6.67
C ARG A 295 22.12 24.35 8.04
N THR A 296 21.30 24.09 9.06
CA THR A 296 21.60 24.55 10.43
C THR A 296 22.87 23.88 10.98
N THR A 297 23.05 22.61 10.72
CA THR A 297 24.26 21.88 11.12
C THR A 297 25.49 22.41 10.40
N LEU A 298 25.38 22.72 9.11
CA LEU A 298 26.48 23.33 8.34
C LEU A 298 26.83 24.70 8.89
N GLU A 299 25.84 25.56 9.18
CA GLU A 299 26.08 26.88 9.77
C GLU A 299 26.77 26.77 11.14
N ASN A 300 26.30 25.88 12.01
CA ASN A 300 26.93 25.64 13.31
C ASN A 300 28.36 25.11 13.16
N THR A 301 28.61 24.23 12.17
CA THR A 301 29.95 23.67 11.91
C THR A 301 30.90 24.74 11.38
N VAL A 302 30.43 25.59 10.45
CA VAL A 302 31.22 26.72 9.92
C VAL A 302 31.53 27.72 11.03
N ASN A 303 30.55 28.04 11.89
CA ASN A 303 30.76 28.92 13.04
C ASN A 303 31.78 28.32 14.03
N ALA A 304 31.72 27.01 14.29
CA ALA A 304 32.70 26.33 15.14
C ALA A 304 34.09 26.27 14.50
N GLU A 305 34.17 26.05 13.20
CA GLU A 305 35.45 26.11 12.44
C GLU A 305 36.04 27.51 12.51
N SER A 306 35.21 28.57 12.34
CA SER A 306 35.63 29.96 12.44
C SER A 306 36.26 30.28 13.80
N VAL A 307 35.62 29.83 14.89
CA VAL A 307 36.18 30.02 16.25
C VAL A 307 37.54 29.35 16.44
N ILE A 308 37.82 28.26 15.74
CA ILE A 308 39.12 27.52 15.85
C ILE A 308 40.17 28.06 14.89
N ARG A 309 39.76 28.43 13.68
CA ARG A 309 40.69 28.74 12.57
C ARG A 309 40.82 30.22 12.29
N ASP A 310 39.80 31.00 12.56
CA ASP A 310 39.87 32.44 12.27
C ASP A 310 40.68 33.14 13.35
N THR A 311 41.68 33.90 12.88
CA THR A 311 42.50 34.74 13.75
C THR A 311 41.69 35.97 14.16
N ASP A 312 41.64 36.29 15.44
CA ASP A 312 41.11 37.59 15.86
C ASP A 312 41.99 38.72 15.27
N PHE A 313 41.42 39.35 14.26
CA PHE A 313 42.15 40.38 13.50
C PHE A 313 42.57 41.55 14.38
N ALA A 314 41.84 41.90 15.39
CA ALA A 314 42.15 42.99 16.31
C ALA A 314 43.36 42.60 17.22
N GLU A 315 43.41 41.37 17.70
CA GLU A 315 44.49 40.83 18.48
C GLU A 315 45.79 40.70 17.62
N GLU A 316 45.66 40.18 16.40
CA GLU A 316 46.77 40.01 15.51
C GLU A 316 47.36 41.34 15.03
N ILE A 317 46.55 42.37 14.72
CA ILE A 317 47.03 43.73 14.45
C ILE A 317 47.74 44.31 15.67
N SER A 318 47.21 44.09 16.88
CA SER A 318 47.85 44.55 18.12
C SER A 318 49.24 43.88 18.29
N ASN A 319 49.33 42.57 18.10
CA ASN A 319 50.58 41.83 18.18
C ASN A 319 51.56 42.25 17.07
N PHE A 320 51.05 42.48 15.85
CA PHE A 320 51.88 42.99 14.75
C PHE A 320 52.42 44.37 15.05
N THR A 321 51.57 45.29 15.55
CA THR A 321 51.97 46.66 15.93
C THR A 321 53.00 46.62 17.04
N ASN A 322 52.81 45.82 18.08
CA ASN A 322 53.78 45.64 19.16
C ASN A 322 55.11 45.13 18.65
N SER A 323 55.08 44.13 17.75
CA SER A 323 56.30 43.60 17.14
C SER A 323 57.04 44.67 16.29
N GLN A 324 56.28 45.49 15.55
CA GLN A 324 56.80 46.57 14.75
C GLN A 324 57.47 47.64 15.61
N VAL A 325 56.82 48.01 16.72
CA VAL A 325 57.38 48.96 17.71
C VAL A 325 58.67 48.40 18.35
N GLN A 326 58.70 47.11 18.68
CA GLN A 326 59.90 46.45 19.24
C GLN A 326 61.06 46.46 18.22
N VAL A 327 60.82 46.16 16.98
CA VAL A 327 61.83 46.24 15.92
C VAL A 327 62.36 47.67 15.78
N GLN A 328 61.46 48.65 15.77
CA GLN A 328 61.86 50.09 15.65
C GLN A 328 62.59 50.57 16.88
N ALA A 329 62.21 50.18 18.08
CA ALA A 329 62.92 50.47 19.32
C ALA A 329 64.33 49.80 19.28
N GLY A 330 64.37 48.51 18.88
CA GLY A 330 65.64 47.78 18.78
C GLY A 330 66.67 48.41 17.81
N THR A 331 66.18 48.85 16.64
CA THR A 331 66.99 49.57 15.66
C THR A 331 67.47 50.91 16.14
N SER A 332 66.59 51.65 16.90
CA SER A 332 66.93 52.90 17.51
C SER A 332 67.99 52.74 18.61
N VAL A 333 67.83 51.75 19.48
CA VAL A 333 68.85 51.40 20.49
C VAL A 333 70.15 50.96 19.88
N LEU A 334 70.13 50.15 18.84
CA LEU A 334 71.33 49.72 18.12
C LEU A 334 72.09 50.91 17.49
N SER A 335 71.34 51.84 16.87
CA SER A 335 71.83 53.09 16.34
C SER A 335 72.51 53.93 17.40
N SER A 336 71.85 54.09 18.60
CA SER A 336 72.43 54.83 19.72
C SER A 336 73.65 54.14 20.33
N ALA A 337 73.67 52.80 20.41
CA ALA A 337 74.81 52.04 20.87
C ALA A 337 76.02 52.20 19.93
N ASN A 338 75.82 52.19 18.62
CA ASN A 338 76.81 52.39 17.61
C ASN A 338 77.38 53.84 17.66
N GLN A 339 76.58 54.86 17.87
CA GLN A 339 77.00 56.22 18.08
C GLN A 339 77.81 56.38 19.34
N THR A 340 77.48 55.76 20.44
CA THR A 340 78.26 55.78 21.69
C THR A 340 79.62 55.13 21.51
N SER A 341 79.68 54.01 20.76
CA SER A 341 80.96 53.37 20.42
C SER A 341 81.87 54.25 19.55
N GLN A 342 81.29 55.03 18.62
CA GLN A 342 82.06 56.00 17.80
C GLN A 342 82.52 57.20 18.63
N LEU A 343 81.74 57.69 19.59
CA LEU A 343 82.13 58.75 20.52
C LEU A 343 83.29 58.31 21.43
N ILE A 344 83.30 57.08 21.90
CA ILE A 344 84.39 56.53 22.69
C ILE A 344 85.68 56.41 21.83
N LEU A 345 85.52 55.99 20.59
CA LEU A 345 86.68 55.91 19.66
C LEU A 345 87.24 57.30 19.36
N SER A 346 86.43 58.36 19.24
CA SER A 346 86.89 59.74 19.00
C SER A 346 87.49 60.43 20.21
N LEU A 347 87.29 59.89 21.43
CA LEU A 347 87.90 60.36 22.68
C LEU A 347 89.24 59.67 22.96
N LEU A 348 89.58 58.56 22.29
CA LEU A 348 90.80 57.79 22.48
C LEU A 348 91.83 57.99 21.36
N GLY A 349 91.50 58.69 20.29
CA GLY A 349 92.35 59.05 19.18
C GLY A 349 92.49 60.57 19.16
#